data_0cb48ba8efa5b14dc6b003567455de38
#
_entry.id   0cb48ba8efa5b14dc6b003567455de38
#
_cell.length_a   1.000
_cell.length_b   1.000
_cell.length_c   1.000
_cell.angle_alpha   90.00
_cell.angle_beta   90.00
_cell.angle_gamma   90.00
#
_symmetry.space_group_name_H-M   'P 1'
#
loop_
_entity.id
_entity.type
_entity.pdbx_description
1 polymer ?
#
loop_
_entity_poly.entity_id
_entity_poly.type
_entity_poly.pdbx_seq_one_letter_code
_entity_poly.pdbx_strand_id
1 'polypeptide(L)'
;MSEFMGKNGFQWFVGVVEDRQDPKTLGRLRVRCLGYHTEDLVKLPTADLPWAHVMNPITSATVSGLGQTPLGAVEGSWVVGFFQDGGDAQQPIIIGTLPGVPSTLPDTDSKKGFQDAVNGVYPKYTETDVNRLAVNSKVASGPHSDVEDNPHSTLTIRKADRTTSIGRADFNEVQGFMSDIDNQTIAGDDGTNFSEPEVPHKTSYPYNHVYESEAGHIREMDDTPDHERIHERHASGSGYEIGPDGTKVTRVKNDNYDLITGDHFAHIKGNHSTTVDGGVRVFVNADASSDDQNYTIEVGNNANVNIQVNKGDVNVVTNEGDVNMKSGRNLNIQTTQGFRLQAQTVDIAVSGQWTETTKNKTESTGTHVMNATEQDINGDTINLN
;
A
#
# COMPACT_ATOMS: atom_id res chain seq x y z
N MET A 1 53.06 18.23 17.73
CA MET A 1 51.71 18.74 17.42
C MET A 1 51.27 18.02 16.19
N SER A 2 50.30 17.18 16.31
CA SER A 2 49.71 16.51 15.13
C SER A 2 49.30 17.57 14.09
N GLU A 3 49.55 17.29 12.84
CA GLU A 3 49.10 18.11 11.73
C GLU A 3 47.57 18.19 11.80
N PHE A 4 47.03 19.36 11.89
CA PHE A 4 45.60 19.58 11.92
C PHE A 4 45.05 19.65 10.50
N MET A 5 43.87 19.09 10.27
CA MET A 5 43.19 19.05 8.99
C MET A 5 43.27 20.39 8.24
N GLY A 6 43.78 20.37 7.03
CA GLY A 6 43.89 21.54 6.14
C GLY A 6 45.07 22.47 6.36
N LYS A 7 45.86 22.33 7.43
CA LYS A 7 47.01 23.19 7.65
C LYS A 7 48.17 22.93 6.69
N ASN A 8 48.43 21.64 6.39
CA ASN A 8 49.45 21.18 5.47
C ASN A 8 48.89 20.50 4.21
N GLY A 9 47.58 20.67 3.92
CA GLY A 9 46.83 20.03 2.86
C GLY A 9 46.05 18.82 3.34
N PHE A 10 45.20 18.27 2.45
CA PHE A 10 44.42 17.07 2.70
C PHE A 10 45.13 15.86 2.08
N GLN A 11 45.25 14.81 2.86
CA GLN A 11 45.63 13.51 2.32
C GLN A 11 44.37 12.71 1.99
N TRP A 12 44.08 12.61 0.71
CA TRP A 12 42.92 11.93 0.18
C TRP A 12 43.15 10.44 0.05
N PHE A 13 42.05 9.68 0.18
CA PHE A 13 42.05 8.26 -0.11
C PHE A 13 40.83 7.86 -0.92
N VAL A 14 40.97 6.76 -1.64
CA VAL A 14 39.87 5.94 -2.12
C VAL A 14 39.98 4.60 -1.41
N GLY A 15 38.90 4.02 -1.02
CA GLY A 15 38.91 2.75 -0.28
C GLY A 15 37.62 1.98 -0.43
N VAL A 16 37.63 0.79 0.19
CA VAL A 16 36.44 -0.10 0.20
C VAL A 16 36.01 -0.34 1.64
N VAL A 17 34.73 -0.23 1.86
CA VAL A 17 34.10 -0.54 3.16
C VAL A 17 34.17 -2.05 3.41
N GLU A 18 34.68 -2.45 4.57
CA GLU A 18 34.79 -3.87 4.97
C GLU A 18 33.95 -4.19 6.22
N ASP A 19 33.55 -3.18 7.02
CA ASP A 19 32.73 -3.37 8.22
C ASP A 19 31.94 -2.11 8.52
N ARG A 20 30.65 -2.26 8.76
CA ARG A 20 29.70 -1.21 9.18
C ARG A 20 29.08 -1.43 10.55
N GLN A 21 29.48 -2.47 11.26
CA GLN A 21 28.97 -2.82 12.60
C GLN A 21 29.63 -1.96 13.69
N ASP A 22 29.44 -0.64 13.62
CA ASP A 22 30.02 0.31 14.56
C ASP A 22 29.52 0.08 16.00
N PRO A 23 30.38 -0.34 16.94
CA PRO A 23 29.97 -0.62 18.32
C PRO A 23 29.47 0.62 19.09
N LYS A 24 29.77 1.83 18.59
CA LYS A 24 29.28 3.08 19.18
C LYS A 24 27.99 3.60 18.53
N THR A 25 27.47 2.89 17.53
CA THR A 25 26.26 3.29 16.78
C THR A 25 26.29 4.72 16.23
N LEU A 26 27.47 5.17 15.78
CA LEU A 26 27.66 6.49 15.16
C LEU A 26 27.64 6.46 13.64
N GLY A 27 27.37 5.28 13.03
CA GLY A 27 27.39 5.10 11.59
C GLY A 27 28.78 5.14 10.97
N ARG A 28 29.84 4.91 11.77
CA ARG A 28 31.20 4.81 11.28
C ARG A 28 31.40 3.51 10.51
N LEU A 29 32.37 3.54 9.60
CA LEU A 29 32.72 2.43 8.73
C LEU A 29 34.19 2.09 8.87
N ARG A 30 34.55 0.80 8.77
CA ARG A 30 35.95 0.41 8.57
C ARG A 30 36.24 0.34 7.09
N VAL A 31 37.25 1.09 6.67
CA VAL A 31 37.60 1.26 5.27
C VAL A 31 39.05 0.83 5.06
N ARG A 32 39.24 -0.08 4.12
CA ARG A 32 40.59 -0.36 3.61
C ARG A 32 40.92 0.63 2.52
N CYS A 33 41.91 1.50 2.81
CA CYS A 33 42.30 2.61 1.94
C CYS A 33 43.41 2.16 0.98
N LEU A 34 43.21 2.42 -0.32
CA LEU A 34 44.21 2.13 -1.36
C LEU A 34 45.50 2.95 -1.12
N GLY A 35 46.64 2.30 -1.25
CA GLY A 35 47.94 2.91 -1.06
C GLY A 35 48.34 3.11 0.41
N TYR A 36 47.46 2.94 1.36
CA TYR A 36 47.74 3.00 2.80
C TYR A 36 47.67 1.64 3.47
N HIS A 37 46.72 0.81 3.10
CA HIS A 37 46.47 -0.49 3.71
C HIS A 37 46.83 -1.62 2.72
N THR A 38 47.45 -2.69 3.23
CA THR A 38 47.69 -3.92 2.44
C THR A 38 46.38 -4.64 2.16
N GLU A 39 46.30 -5.34 1.01
CA GLU A 39 45.15 -6.23 0.70
C GLU A 39 45.16 -7.52 1.53
N ASP A 40 46.28 -7.88 2.15
CA ASP A 40 46.48 -9.13 2.89
C ASP A 40 45.78 -9.04 4.26
N LEU A 41 44.64 -9.74 4.41
CA LEU A 41 43.87 -9.80 5.65
C LEU A 41 44.59 -10.48 6.81
N VAL A 42 45.62 -11.28 6.53
CA VAL A 42 46.45 -11.93 7.56
C VAL A 42 47.38 -10.89 8.22
N LYS A 43 47.89 -9.94 7.43
CA LYS A 43 48.76 -8.86 7.92
C LYS A 43 48.01 -7.71 8.52
N LEU A 44 46.85 -7.39 7.97
CA LEU A 44 45.98 -6.32 8.47
C LEU A 44 44.54 -6.80 8.40
N PRO A 45 44.04 -7.44 9.46
CA PRO A 45 42.65 -7.86 9.58
C PRO A 45 41.69 -6.68 9.49
N THR A 46 40.48 -6.90 9.00
CA THR A 46 39.40 -5.88 8.97
C THR A 46 39.16 -5.29 10.35
N ALA A 47 39.27 -6.10 11.40
CA ALA A 47 39.05 -5.66 12.78
C ALA A 47 40.09 -4.63 13.29
N ASP A 48 41.25 -4.52 12.64
CA ASP A 48 42.32 -3.60 12.99
C ASP A 48 42.28 -2.30 12.18
N LEU A 49 41.39 -2.20 11.19
CA LEU A 49 41.17 -0.97 10.43
C LEU A 49 40.60 0.14 11.31
N PRO A 50 41.02 1.40 11.17
CA PRO A 50 40.44 2.53 11.88
C PRO A 50 38.98 2.76 11.47
N TRP A 51 38.17 3.21 12.42
CA TRP A 51 36.79 3.63 12.16
C TRP A 51 36.76 5.00 11.50
N ALA A 52 36.24 5.07 10.28
CA ALA A 52 36.03 6.30 9.51
C ALA A 52 34.67 6.95 9.89
N HIS A 53 34.69 8.24 10.14
CA HIS A 53 33.45 9.02 10.25
C HIS A 53 32.86 9.30 8.86
N VAL A 54 31.54 9.20 8.75
CA VAL A 54 30.83 9.55 7.52
C VAL A 54 30.36 11.02 7.60
N MET A 55 30.75 11.81 6.61
CA MET A 55 30.29 13.20 6.48
C MET A 55 28.84 13.23 5.95
N ASN A 56 27.95 13.84 6.71
CA ASN A 56 26.59 14.10 6.27
C ASN A 56 26.46 15.45 5.56
N PRO A 57 25.47 15.62 4.69
CA PRO A 57 25.20 16.92 4.07
C PRO A 57 24.82 17.97 5.13
N ILE A 58 25.15 19.23 4.90
CA ILE A 58 24.83 20.34 5.81
C ILE A 58 23.34 20.50 6.10
N THR A 59 22.47 19.90 5.28
CA THR A 59 21.02 19.83 5.48
C THR A 59 20.60 18.82 6.55
N SER A 60 21.53 18.00 7.06
CA SER A 60 21.32 17.09 8.16
C SER A 60 21.93 17.66 9.43
N ALA A 61 21.17 17.75 10.51
CA ALA A 61 21.66 18.27 11.79
C ALA A 61 22.75 17.39 12.41
N THR A 62 22.69 16.09 12.21
CA THR A 62 23.64 15.09 12.74
C THR A 62 23.91 15.26 14.23
N VAL A 63 22.88 15.61 15.00
CA VAL A 63 22.94 15.83 16.45
C VAL A 63 21.65 15.33 17.08
N SER A 64 21.76 14.63 18.20
CA SER A 64 20.61 14.11 18.97
C SER A 64 19.60 13.29 18.14
N GLY A 65 20.08 12.59 17.11
CA GLY A 65 19.24 11.80 16.19
C GLY A 65 18.43 12.61 15.19
N LEU A 66 18.64 13.93 15.11
CA LEU A 66 17.95 14.78 14.14
C LEU A 66 18.68 14.79 12.80
N GLY A 67 17.92 14.73 11.74
CA GLY A 67 18.41 14.75 10.36
C GLY A 67 18.51 13.38 9.72
N GLN A 68 19.31 13.27 8.67
CA GLN A 68 19.50 12.03 7.93
C GLN A 68 20.47 11.10 8.68
N THR A 69 20.11 9.82 8.76
CA THR A 69 20.98 8.79 9.35
C THR A 69 22.19 8.54 8.45
N PRO A 70 23.42 8.45 8.99
CA PRO A 70 24.64 8.23 8.20
C PRO A 70 24.84 6.76 7.82
N LEU A 71 23.77 6.07 7.44
CA LEU A 71 23.76 4.66 7.04
C LEU A 71 23.36 4.58 5.57
N GLY A 72 24.25 4.07 4.74
CA GLY A 72 23.94 3.95 3.31
C GLY A 72 24.96 3.09 2.60
N ALA A 73 26.25 3.24 2.94
CA ALA A 73 27.28 2.38 2.40
C ALA A 73 27.23 0.99 3.07
N VAL A 74 27.39 -0.03 2.26
CA VAL A 74 27.48 -1.44 2.67
C VAL A 74 28.91 -1.95 2.50
N GLU A 75 29.20 -3.10 3.04
CA GLU A 75 30.46 -3.78 2.78
C GLU A 75 30.66 -3.95 1.26
N GLY A 76 31.87 -3.73 0.75
CA GLY A 76 32.13 -3.68 -0.69
C GLY A 76 31.91 -2.34 -1.38
N SER A 77 31.25 -1.37 -0.70
CA SER A 77 31.09 -0.01 -1.26
C SER A 77 32.43 0.69 -1.43
N TRP A 78 32.65 1.28 -2.59
CA TRP A 78 33.78 2.16 -2.84
C TRP A 78 33.48 3.56 -2.30
N VAL A 79 34.43 4.11 -1.56
CA VAL A 79 34.32 5.41 -0.91
C VAL A 79 35.50 6.32 -1.19
N VAL A 80 35.29 7.61 -1.16
CA VAL A 80 36.32 8.64 -1.20
C VAL A 80 36.28 9.43 0.10
N GLY A 81 37.45 9.79 0.59
CA GLY A 81 37.58 10.53 1.83
C GLY A 81 38.97 11.14 2.00
N PHE A 82 39.25 11.61 3.20
CA PHE A 82 40.56 12.16 3.58
C PHE A 82 40.86 11.81 5.05
N PHE A 83 42.15 11.87 5.38
CA PHE A 83 42.60 11.70 6.76
C PHE A 83 42.66 13.04 7.48
N GLN A 84 42.02 13.12 8.64
CA GLN A 84 41.98 14.30 9.48
C GLN A 84 43.33 14.58 10.15
N ASP A 85 44.09 13.54 10.42
CA ASP A 85 45.42 13.54 11.04
C ASP A 85 46.58 13.52 10.06
N GLY A 86 46.33 13.77 8.78
CA GLY A 86 47.35 13.85 7.75
C GLY A 86 48.15 12.59 7.57
N GLY A 87 49.47 12.63 7.77
CA GLY A 87 50.38 11.53 7.51
C GLY A 87 50.24 10.31 8.42
N ASP A 88 49.61 10.47 9.60
CA ASP A 88 49.38 9.34 10.54
C ASP A 88 48.28 8.39 10.06
N ALA A 89 47.37 8.89 9.22
CA ALA A 89 46.32 8.11 8.51
C ALA A 89 45.46 7.21 9.43
N GLN A 90 45.19 7.67 10.67
CA GLN A 90 44.41 6.92 11.67
C GLN A 90 42.99 7.48 11.88
N GLN A 91 42.71 8.68 11.34
CA GLN A 91 41.42 9.38 11.50
C GLN A 91 40.76 9.64 10.13
N PRO A 92 40.24 8.62 9.46
CA PRO A 92 39.61 8.77 8.17
C PRO A 92 38.23 9.41 8.28
N ILE A 93 37.92 10.29 7.32
CA ILE A 93 36.56 10.85 7.10
C ILE A 93 36.14 10.51 5.69
N ILE A 94 34.95 9.94 5.54
CA ILE A 94 34.33 9.60 4.26
C ILE A 94 33.45 10.76 3.82
N ILE A 95 33.58 11.20 2.57
CA ILE A 95 32.78 12.25 1.95
C ILE A 95 31.62 11.67 1.16
N GLY A 96 31.85 10.55 0.47
CA GLY A 96 30.84 9.93 -0.38
C GLY A 96 31.26 8.57 -0.93
N THR A 97 30.33 7.96 -1.64
CA THR A 97 30.50 6.70 -2.36
C THR A 97 30.81 6.95 -3.83
N LEU A 98 31.53 6.01 -4.44
CA LEU A 98 31.86 6.03 -5.87
C LEU A 98 31.17 4.83 -6.52
N PRO A 99 30.20 5.03 -7.43
CA PRO A 99 29.62 3.94 -8.19
C PRO A 99 30.60 3.46 -9.28
N GLY A 100 30.50 2.18 -9.61
CA GLY A 100 31.34 1.58 -10.64
C GLY A 100 30.65 0.41 -11.32
N VAL A 101 31.45 -0.39 -11.98
CA VAL A 101 31.06 -1.72 -12.52
C VAL A 101 31.98 -2.74 -11.89
N PRO A 102 31.51 -3.53 -10.92
CA PRO A 102 32.33 -4.57 -10.30
C PRO A 102 32.80 -5.61 -11.32
N SER A 103 34.07 -5.96 -11.28
CA SER A 103 34.63 -6.97 -12.19
C SER A 103 34.45 -8.38 -11.67
N THR A 104 34.29 -8.55 -10.35
CA THR A 104 34.21 -9.86 -9.68
C THR A 104 33.23 -9.79 -8.52
N LEU A 105 32.59 -10.90 -8.21
CA LEU A 105 31.84 -11.09 -6.99
C LEU A 105 32.76 -11.24 -5.77
N PRO A 106 32.27 -11.00 -4.55
CA PRO A 106 33.08 -11.16 -3.34
C PRO A 106 33.49 -12.62 -3.14
N ASP A 107 34.69 -12.81 -2.62
CA ASP A 107 35.27 -14.13 -2.35
C ASP A 107 35.68 -14.21 -0.87
N THR A 108 34.85 -14.86 -0.07
CA THR A 108 35.07 -15.05 1.37
C THR A 108 36.17 -16.03 1.69
N ASP A 109 36.56 -16.88 0.74
CA ASP A 109 37.64 -17.85 0.90
C ASP A 109 39.02 -17.22 0.61
N SER A 110 39.04 -16.08 -0.09
CA SER A 110 40.25 -15.34 -0.32
C SER A 110 40.68 -14.60 0.95
N LYS A 111 41.95 -14.55 1.21
CA LYS A 111 42.52 -13.73 2.30
C LYS A 111 42.82 -12.30 1.81
N LYS A 112 42.01 -11.80 0.92
CA LYS A 112 42.17 -10.49 0.30
C LYS A 112 41.10 -9.51 0.79
N GLY A 113 41.56 -8.33 1.17
CA GLY A 113 40.69 -7.19 1.48
C GLY A 113 40.20 -6.47 0.21
N PHE A 114 39.68 -5.25 0.38
CA PHE A 114 39.06 -4.44 -0.65
C PHE A 114 37.78 -5.07 -1.27
N GLN A 115 37.08 -5.85 -0.49
CA GLN A 115 35.82 -6.50 -0.86
C GLN A 115 34.99 -6.79 0.42
N ASP A 116 33.77 -7.29 0.27
CA ASP A 116 33.03 -7.90 1.36
C ASP A 116 33.55 -9.29 1.69
N ALA A 117 34.68 -9.34 2.35
CA ALA A 117 35.38 -10.59 2.69
C ALA A 117 34.75 -11.35 3.86
N VAL A 118 33.90 -10.68 4.65
CA VAL A 118 33.26 -11.24 5.86
C VAL A 118 31.91 -11.89 5.54
N ASN A 119 31.05 -11.18 4.86
CA ASN A 119 29.68 -11.61 4.60
C ASN A 119 29.49 -12.17 3.19
N GLY A 120 30.32 -11.78 2.23
CA GLY A 120 30.25 -12.22 0.83
C GLY A 120 28.96 -11.82 0.11
N VAL A 121 28.36 -10.70 0.52
CA VAL A 121 27.05 -10.28 0.03
C VAL A 121 27.17 -9.31 -1.13
N TYR A 122 28.10 -8.35 -1.07
CA TYR A 122 28.22 -7.26 -2.03
C TYR A 122 29.58 -7.19 -2.70
N PRO A 123 29.63 -6.92 -4.01
CA PRO A 123 28.50 -6.72 -4.92
C PRO A 123 27.74 -8.02 -5.21
N LYS A 124 26.44 -7.94 -5.43
CA LYS A 124 25.60 -9.10 -5.78
C LYS A 124 25.71 -9.50 -7.24
N TYR A 125 26.05 -8.55 -8.08
CA TYR A 125 26.11 -8.68 -9.53
C TYR A 125 27.33 -7.95 -10.07
N THR A 126 27.79 -8.32 -11.24
CA THR A 126 28.89 -7.66 -11.97
C THR A 126 28.37 -6.63 -12.97
N GLU A 127 27.31 -5.92 -12.61
CA GLU A 127 26.70 -4.85 -13.38
C GLU A 127 27.03 -3.48 -12.79
N THR A 128 26.52 -2.44 -13.42
CA THR A 128 26.66 -1.08 -12.87
C THR A 128 26.04 -0.95 -11.46
N ASP A 129 26.67 -0.17 -10.60
CA ASP A 129 26.14 0.17 -9.26
C ASP A 129 24.97 1.16 -9.31
N VAL A 130 24.66 1.73 -10.49
CA VAL A 130 23.47 2.54 -10.67
C VAL A 130 22.26 1.61 -10.57
N ASN A 131 21.24 2.03 -9.78
CA ASN A 131 20.07 1.22 -9.54
C ASN A 131 19.43 0.75 -10.86
N ARG A 132 19.07 -0.52 -10.92
CA ARG A 132 18.56 -1.16 -12.14
C ARG A 132 17.22 -0.62 -12.60
N LEU A 133 16.39 -0.13 -11.67
CA LEU A 133 15.16 0.60 -12.02
C LEU A 133 15.49 1.92 -12.72
N ALA A 134 16.53 2.61 -12.29
CA ALA A 134 16.96 3.87 -12.90
C ALA A 134 17.49 3.68 -14.33
N VAL A 135 18.17 2.58 -14.60
CA VAL A 135 18.69 2.29 -15.94
C VAL A 135 17.75 1.45 -16.80
N ASN A 136 16.64 0.97 -16.22
CA ASN A 136 15.68 0.07 -16.89
C ASN A 136 16.36 -1.12 -17.57
N SER A 137 17.38 -1.69 -16.91
CA SER A 137 18.21 -2.74 -17.48
C SER A 137 17.70 -4.13 -17.12
N LYS A 138 17.95 -5.08 -18.01
CA LYS A 138 17.83 -6.50 -17.70
C LYS A 138 18.98 -6.93 -16.81
N VAL A 139 18.76 -7.88 -15.91
CA VAL A 139 19.85 -8.51 -15.18
C VAL A 139 20.60 -9.43 -16.12
N ALA A 140 21.85 -9.12 -16.38
CA ALA A 140 22.69 -9.93 -17.26
C ALA A 140 23.21 -11.20 -16.58
N SER A 141 23.30 -11.21 -15.24
CA SER A 141 23.83 -12.35 -14.48
C SER A 141 23.29 -12.35 -13.04
N GLY A 142 23.11 -13.52 -12.49
CA GLY A 142 22.64 -13.71 -11.13
C GLY A 142 21.48 -14.70 -11.01
N PRO A 143 20.92 -14.93 -9.82
CA PRO A 143 19.88 -15.95 -9.61
C PRO A 143 18.58 -15.70 -10.39
N HIS A 144 18.48 -14.60 -11.10
CA HIS A 144 17.32 -14.23 -11.92
C HIS A 144 17.66 -14.08 -13.41
N SER A 145 18.78 -14.66 -13.85
CA SER A 145 19.23 -14.60 -15.25
C SER A 145 18.30 -15.30 -16.25
N ASP A 146 17.39 -16.15 -15.76
CA ASP A 146 16.49 -16.95 -16.59
C ASP A 146 15.21 -16.21 -16.97
N VAL A 147 15.09 -14.96 -16.58
CA VAL A 147 13.88 -14.15 -16.86
C VAL A 147 14.08 -13.39 -18.16
N GLU A 148 13.30 -13.77 -19.18
CA GLU A 148 13.37 -13.17 -20.52
C GLU A 148 12.98 -11.69 -20.55
N ASP A 149 12.09 -11.26 -19.63
CA ASP A 149 11.62 -9.90 -19.51
C ASP A 149 12.39 -9.12 -18.45
N ASN A 150 12.38 -7.79 -18.57
CA ASN A 150 13.04 -6.93 -17.60
C ASN A 150 12.46 -7.08 -16.18
N PRO A 151 13.15 -7.81 -15.31
CA PRO A 151 12.59 -8.18 -14.02
C PRO A 151 12.58 -7.05 -13.00
N HIS A 152 13.21 -5.95 -13.31
CA HIS A 152 13.37 -4.82 -12.39
C HIS A 152 12.47 -3.63 -12.74
N SER A 153 11.72 -3.72 -13.83
CA SER A 153 10.74 -2.68 -14.12
C SER A 153 9.57 -2.76 -13.13
N THR A 154 9.02 -1.62 -12.77
CA THR A 154 7.79 -1.58 -11.96
C THR A 154 6.63 -2.25 -12.68
N LEU A 155 6.62 -2.25 -14.00
CA LEU A 155 5.65 -2.99 -14.79
C LEU A 155 5.72 -4.49 -14.48
N THR A 156 6.93 -5.06 -14.47
CA THR A 156 7.15 -6.44 -14.06
C THR A 156 6.70 -6.70 -12.63
N ILE A 157 6.89 -5.78 -11.72
CA ILE A 157 6.45 -5.90 -10.33
C ILE A 157 4.94 -5.92 -10.17
N ARG A 158 4.18 -5.26 -11.03
CA ARG A 158 2.72 -5.18 -10.95
C ARG A 158 1.98 -6.28 -11.70
N LYS A 159 2.57 -6.95 -12.66
CA LYS A 159 1.95 -8.04 -13.42
C LYS A 159 2.18 -9.41 -12.76
N ALA A 160 1.33 -10.36 -12.96
CA ALA A 160 1.37 -11.67 -12.31
C ALA A 160 2.65 -12.50 -12.59
N ASP A 161 3.25 -12.29 -13.73
CA ASP A 161 4.50 -12.89 -14.14
C ASP A 161 5.75 -12.16 -13.64
N ARG A 162 5.58 -11.25 -12.76
CA ARG A 162 6.59 -10.36 -12.26
C ARG A 162 7.57 -11.03 -11.40
N THR A 163 8.30 -11.62 -12.07
CA THR A 163 9.22 -12.64 -11.71
C THR A 163 10.38 -12.13 -10.93
N THR A 164 10.53 -10.88 -10.83
CA THR A 164 11.61 -10.38 -10.05
C THR A 164 11.19 -9.12 -9.39
N SER A 165 10.75 -9.30 -8.33
CA SER A 165 11.07 -8.35 -7.34
C SER A 165 12.54 -8.12 -7.40
N ILE A 166 12.97 -7.08 -7.76
CA ILE A 166 14.23 -6.44 -7.50
C ILE A 166 15.08 -7.17 -6.44
N GLY A 167 15.15 -8.44 -6.59
CA GLY A 167 16.11 -9.32 -5.99
C GLY A 167 15.98 -9.66 -4.52
N ARG A 168 14.87 -9.42 -3.85
CA ARG A 168 14.85 -9.64 -2.41
C ARG A 168 13.62 -10.24 -1.77
N ALA A 169 12.45 -9.99 -2.27
CA ALA A 169 11.29 -10.71 -1.77
C ALA A 169 11.38 -12.14 -2.27
N ASP A 170 10.93 -13.07 -1.46
CA ASP A 170 10.72 -14.41 -1.93
C ASP A 170 9.83 -14.33 -3.17
N PHE A 171 10.35 -14.77 -4.29
CA PHE A 171 9.69 -14.73 -5.57
C PHE A 171 8.28 -15.36 -5.51
N ASN A 172 8.14 -16.46 -4.82
CA ASN A 172 6.87 -17.17 -4.68
C ASN A 172 5.83 -16.38 -3.87
N GLU A 173 6.26 -15.64 -2.84
CA GLU A 173 5.36 -14.78 -2.09
C GLU A 173 4.87 -13.59 -2.92
N VAL A 174 5.75 -12.95 -3.67
CA VAL A 174 5.38 -11.82 -4.52
C VAL A 174 4.51 -12.28 -5.67
N GLN A 175 4.80 -13.41 -6.28
CA GLN A 175 3.99 -13.99 -7.35
C GLN A 175 2.61 -14.39 -6.83
N GLY A 176 2.52 -15.05 -5.68
CA GLY A 176 1.25 -15.39 -5.04
C GLY A 176 0.38 -14.16 -4.80
N PHE A 177 0.94 -13.11 -4.19
CA PHE A 177 0.24 -11.86 -3.97
C PHE A 177 -0.24 -11.20 -5.27
N MET A 178 0.59 -11.23 -6.30
CA MET A 178 0.24 -10.61 -7.58
C MET A 178 -0.81 -11.42 -8.35
N SER A 179 -0.79 -12.75 -8.26
CA SER A 179 -1.81 -13.59 -8.88
C SER A 179 -3.20 -13.40 -8.25
N ASP A 180 -3.24 -13.09 -6.96
CA ASP A 180 -4.50 -12.87 -6.24
C ASP A 180 -5.14 -11.51 -6.54
N ILE A 181 -4.33 -10.52 -6.95
CA ILE A 181 -4.81 -9.15 -7.20
C ILE A 181 -4.86 -8.83 -8.72
N ASP A 182 -3.94 -9.40 -9.50
CA ASP A 182 -3.89 -9.11 -10.93
C ASP A 182 -5.03 -9.79 -11.70
N ASN A 183 -5.68 -9.02 -12.53
CA ASN A 183 -6.79 -9.43 -13.39
C ASN A 183 -8.11 -9.71 -12.67
N GLN A 184 -8.29 -9.34 -11.44
CA GLN A 184 -9.64 -9.31 -10.91
C GLN A 184 -10.44 -8.21 -11.64
N THR A 185 -11.23 -8.67 -12.58
CA THR A 185 -12.37 -7.90 -13.02
C THR A 185 -13.35 -7.93 -11.86
N ILE A 186 -13.43 -6.85 -11.11
CA ILE A 186 -14.37 -6.73 -10.02
C ILE A 186 -15.74 -6.51 -10.64
N ALA A 187 -16.56 -7.57 -10.64
CA ALA A 187 -17.88 -7.55 -11.21
C ALA A 187 -18.86 -6.86 -10.25
N GLY A 188 -19.50 -5.79 -10.69
CA GLY A 188 -20.71 -5.31 -10.06
C GLY A 188 -21.92 -6.15 -10.49
N ASP A 189 -22.93 -6.26 -9.64
CA ASP A 189 -24.19 -6.96 -9.94
C ASP A 189 -24.94 -6.41 -11.17
N ASP A 190 -24.64 -5.17 -11.54
CA ASP A 190 -25.19 -4.51 -12.72
C ASP A 190 -24.39 -4.75 -14.01
N GLY A 191 -23.37 -5.63 -13.96
CA GLY A 191 -22.47 -5.92 -15.07
C GLY A 191 -21.39 -4.89 -15.26
N THR A 192 -21.28 -3.89 -14.41
CA THR A 192 -20.15 -2.97 -14.40
C THR A 192 -18.94 -3.65 -13.79
N ASN A 193 -17.85 -3.61 -14.51
CA ASN A 193 -16.59 -4.17 -14.04
C ASN A 193 -15.59 -3.04 -13.91
N PHE A 194 -14.75 -3.07 -12.88
CA PHE A 194 -13.56 -2.23 -12.90
C PHE A 194 -12.31 -3.10 -12.78
N SER A 195 -11.27 -2.69 -13.47
CA SER A 195 -9.96 -3.32 -13.41
C SER A 195 -8.93 -2.29 -12.93
N GLU A 196 -7.85 -2.78 -12.40
CA GLU A 196 -6.73 -1.91 -12.11
C GLU A 196 -6.21 -1.27 -13.40
N PRO A 197 -5.93 0.06 -13.41
CA PRO A 197 -5.37 0.72 -14.59
C PRO A 197 -4.02 0.12 -14.99
N GLU A 198 -3.72 0.16 -16.28
CA GLU A 198 -2.39 -0.22 -16.76
C GLU A 198 -1.32 0.69 -16.17
N VAL A 199 -0.15 0.10 -15.90
CA VAL A 199 1.01 0.87 -15.41
C VAL A 199 1.62 1.63 -16.58
N PRO A 200 1.69 2.95 -16.51
CA PRO A 200 2.28 3.78 -17.55
C PRO A 200 3.82 3.78 -17.49
N HIS A 201 4.43 2.66 -17.10
CA HIS A 201 5.87 2.57 -16.91
C HIS A 201 6.61 2.52 -18.23
N LYS A 202 7.49 3.50 -18.45
CA LYS A 202 8.42 3.57 -19.58
C LYS A 202 9.68 4.33 -19.18
N THR A 203 10.25 3.95 -18.08
CA THR A 203 11.44 4.58 -17.50
C THR A 203 12.60 4.64 -18.50
N SER A 204 13.25 5.78 -18.57
CA SER A 204 14.45 6.03 -19.38
C SER A 204 15.55 6.65 -18.55
N TYR A 205 16.78 6.10 -18.65
CA TYR A 205 17.96 6.72 -18.08
C TYR A 205 18.26 8.05 -18.80
N PRO A 206 18.61 9.15 -18.13
CA PRO A 206 18.92 9.26 -16.70
C PRO A 206 17.80 9.85 -15.82
N TYR A 207 16.54 9.75 -16.22
CA TYR A 207 15.44 10.50 -15.64
C TYR A 207 14.83 9.87 -14.37
N ASN A 208 15.06 8.59 -14.11
CA ASN A 208 14.45 7.91 -12.98
C ASN A 208 15.36 7.95 -11.73
N HIS A 209 14.85 8.57 -10.67
CA HIS A 209 15.53 8.71 -9.38
C HIS A 209 15.01 7.66 -8.41
N VAL A 210 15.88 6.69 -8.08
CA VAL A 210 15.49 5.54 -7.27
C VAL A 210 16.31 5.49 -5.98
N TYR A 211 15.60 5.30 -4.86
CA TYR A 211 16.17 4.81 -3.63
C TYR A 211 15.67 3.39 -3.37
N GLU A 212 16.58 2.46 -3.22
CA GLU A 212 16.28 1.07 -2.87
C GLU A 212 17.05 0.69 -1.60
N SER A 213 16.35 0.12 -0.62
CA SER A 213 16.98 -0.42 0.58
C SER A 213 17.45 -1.86 0.35
N GLU A 214 18.32 -2.37 1.23
CA GLU A 214 18.80 -3.75 1.19
C GLU A 214 17.70 -4.81 1.22
N ALA A 215 16.58 -4.51 1.88
CA ALA A 215 15.41 -5.37 1.96
C ALA A 215 14.50 -5.30 0.70
N GLY A 216 14.79 -4.39 -0.23
CA GLY A 216 14.00 -4.20 -1.45
C GLY A 216 12.80 -3.24 -1.29
N HIS A 217 12.80 -2.38 -0.27
CA HIS A 217 11.88 -1.25 -0.23
C HIS A 217 12.31 -0.21 -1.26
N ILE A 218 11.37 0.36 -1.98
CA ILE A 218 11.64 1.28 -3.09
C ILE A 218 10.92 2.60 -2.88
N ARG A 219 11.62 3.67 -3.20
CA ARG A 219 11.05 4.98 -3.45
C ARG A 219 11.58 5.51 -4.77
N GLU A 220 10.69 5.84 -5.69
CA GLU A 220 11.01 6.13 -7.08
C GLU A 220 10.30 7.41 -7.51
N MET A 221 11.04 8.31 -8.14
CA MET A 221 10.55 9.51 -8.81
C MET A 221 11.07 9.47 -10.23
N ASP A 222 10.19 9.16 -11.16
CA ASP A 222 10.51 9.02 -12.57
C ASP A 222 10.09 10.30 -13.29
N ASP A 223 11.08 11.03 -13.79
CA ASP A 223 10.91 12.26 -14.55
C ASP A 223 11.03 12.00 -16.07
N THR A 224 10.88 10.74 -16.51
CA THR A 224 10.90 10.42 -17.93
C THR A 224 9.79 11.18 -18.66
N PRO A 225 10.11 11.99 -19.69
CA PRO A 225 9.13 12.81 -20.39
C PRO A 225 7.92 12.01 -20.90
N ASP A 226 6.71 12.53 -20.64
CA ASP A 226 5.41 11.91 -20.94
C ASP A 226 5.10 10.60 -20.15
N HIS A 227 5.97 10.27 -19.18
CA HIS A 227 5.84 9.08 -18.35
C HIS A 227 6.22 9.34 -16.89
N GLU A 228 6.06 10.58 -16.45
CA GLU A 228 6.38 11.01 -15.09
C GLU A 228 5.59 10.21 -14.07
N ARG A 229 6.26 9.77 -12.98
CA ARG A 229 5.64 8.86 -12.04
C ARG A 229 6.25 8.99 -10.63
N ILE A 230 5.40 8.84 -9.62
CA ILE A 230 5.82 8.64 -8.23
C ILE A 230 5.42 7.23 -7.82
N HIS A 231 6.35 6.46 -7.27
CA HIS A 231 6.12 5.10 -6.82
C HIS A 231 6.81 4.86 -5.48
N GLU A 232 6.07 4.33 -4.52
CA GLU A 232 6.62 3.89 -3.24
C GLU A 232 6.10 2.50 -2.90
N ARG A 233 7.00 1.57 -2.56
CA ARG A 233 6.68 0.17 -2.37
C ARG A 233 7.44 -0.47 -1.23
N HIS A 234 6.73 -1.18 -0.38
CA HIS A 234 7.31 -2.14 0.56
C HIS A 234 7.75 -3.41 -0.17
N ALA A 235 8.80 -4.09 0.33
CA ALA A 235 9.30 -5.34 -0.27
C ALA A 235 8.25 -6.44 -0.40
N SER A 236 7.21 -6.45 0.46
CA SER A 236 6.09 -7.38 0.38
C SER A 236 5.12 -7.12 -0.79
N GLY A 237 5.22 -5.98 -1.48
CA GLY A 237 4.32 -5.59 -2.56
C GLY A 237 3.31 -4.49 -2.21
N SER A 238 3.05 -4.22 -0.94
CA SER A 238 2.19 -3.09 -0.55
C SER A 238 2.85 -1.75 -0.91
N GLY A 239 2.06 -0.80 -1.37
CA GLY A 239 2.56 0.51 -1.78
C GLY A 239 1.55 1.33 -2.56
N TYR A 240 2.01 2.41 -3.16
CA TYR A 240 1.19 3.23 -4.05
C TYR A 240 1.99 3.73 -5.25
N GLU A 241 1.27 4.08 -6.30
CA GLU A 241 1.82 4.66 -7.52
C GLU A 241 0.90 5.79 -8.00
N ILE A 242 1.50 6.85 -8.52
CA ILE A 242 0.80 7.96 -9.18
C ILE A 242 1.39 8.07 -10.59
N GLY A 243 0.55 7.88 -11.61
CA GLY A 243 0.94 7.95 -13.01
C GLY A 243 0.93 9.37 -13.60
N PRO A 244 1.33 9.53 -14.87
CA PRO A 244 1.47 10.84 -15.51
C PRO A 244 0.13 11.58 -15.71
N ASP A 245 -0.97 10.88 -15.71
CA ASP A 245 -2.32 11.43 -15.74
C ASP A 245 -2.87 11.81 -14.36
N GLY A 246 -2.09 11.60 -13.29
CA GLY A 246 -2.48 11.81 -11.91
C GLY A 246 -3.30 10.67 -11.29
N THR A 247 -3.53 9.59 -12.01
CA THR A 247 -4.21 8.40 -11.46
C THR A 247 -3.36 7.79 -10.35
N LYS A 248 -3.97 7.65 -9.15
CA LYS A 248 -3.34 7.00 -8.01
C LYS A 248 -3.89 5.59 -7.80
N VAL A 249 -3.00 4.62 -7.71
CA VAL A 249 -3.31 3.24 -7.33
C VAL A 249 -2.64 2.93 -6.00
N THR A 250 -3.40 2.43 -5.04
CA THR A 250 -2.88 1.97 -3.75
C THR A 250 -3.17 0.48 -3.61
N ARG A 251 -2.15 -0.28 -3.21
CA ARG A 251 -2.23 -1.72 -2.96
C ARG A 251 -1.82 -2.03 -1.54
N VAL A 252 -2.59 -2.87 -0.88
CA VAL A 252 -2.30 -3.38 0.47
C VAL A 252 -2.37 -4.89 0.44
N LYS A 253 -1.28 -5.57 0.76
CA LYS A 253 -1.19 -7.04 0.70
C LYS A 253 -1.95 -7.72 1.84
N ASN A 254 -1.95 -7.11 3.00
CA ASN A 254 -2.61 -7.62 4.20
C ASN A 254 -3.69 -6.62 4.66
N ASP A 255 -3.91 -6.52 5.93
CA ASP A 255 -4.92 -5.64 6.51
C ASP A 255 -4.56 -4.16 6.31
N ASN A 256 -5.59 -3.35 6.09
CA ASN A 256 -5.50 -1.90 6.10
C ASN A 256 -6.28 -1.35 7.30
N TYR A 257 -5.66 -0.44 8.06
CA TYR A 257 -6.26 0.23 9.20
C TYR A 257 -6.22 1.74 8.99
N ASP A 258 -7.38 2.36 8.92
CA ASP A 258 -7.53 3.81 8.91
C ASP A 258 -8.05 4.26 10.30
N LEU A 259 -7.17 4.81 11.13
CA LEU A 259 -7.46 5.26 12.49
C LEU A 259 -7.48 6.78 12.50
N ILE A 260 -8.68 7.37 12.61
CA ILE A 260 -8.90 8.81 12.54
C ILE A 260 -9.48 9.28 13.87
N THR A 261 -8.76 10.16 14.58
CA THR A 261 -9.21 10.73 15.86
C THR A 261 -10.06 11.98 15.71
N GLY A 262 -10.12 12.55 14.54
CA GLY A 262 -10.95 13.66 14.15
C GLY A 262 -11.95 13.27 13.08
N ASP A 263 -12.42 14.24 12.30
CA ASP A 263 -13.38 14.01 11.24
C ASP A 263 -12.74 13.41 9.99
N HIS A 264 -13.52 12.67 9.23
CA HIS A 264 -13.15 12.15 7.92
C HIS A 264 -14.10 12.70 6.84
N PHE A 265 -13.53 13.42 5.87
CA PHE A 265 -14.28 13.99 4.73
C PHE A 265 -13.79 13.35 3.43
N ALA A 266 -14.70 12.86 2.61
CA ALA A 266 -14.43 12.38 1.27
C ALA A 266 -15.35 13.07 0.25
N HIS A 267 -14.77 13.61 -0.85
CA HIS A 267 -15.52 14.21 -1.96
C HIS A 267 -15.11 13.55 -3.26
N ILE A 268 -16.05 12.87 -3.92
CA ILE A 268 -15.83 12.14 -5.15
C ILE A 268 -16.73 12.73 -6.23
N LYS A 269 -16.14 13.33 -7.28
CA LYS A 269 -16.90 13.90 -8.40
C LYS A 269 -17.45 12.84 -9.36
N GLY A 270 -16.80 11.70 -9.43
CA GLY A 270 -17.20 10.58 -10.27
C GLY A 270 -17.96 9.52 -9.50
N ASN A 271 -17.90 8.29 -9.98
CA ASN A 271 -18.53 7.15 -9.33
C ASN A 271 -17.68 6.64 -8.16
N HIS A 272 -18.34 6.15 -7.12
CA HIS A 272 -17.72 5.39 -6.05
C HIS A 272 -18.22 3.96 -6.09
N SER A 273 -17.31 3.02 -6.35
CA SER A 273 -17.61 1.58 -6.37
C SER A 273 -16.82 0.88 -5.27
N THR A 274 -17.50 0.04 -4.50
CA THR A 274 -16.87 -0.77 -3.45
C THR A 274 -17.34 -2.21 -3.60
N THR A 275 -16.40 -3.15 -3.72
CA THR A 275 -16.66 -4.59 -3.72
C THR A 275 -15.99 -5.21 -2.50
N VAL A 276 -16.72 -6.05 -1.79
CA VAL A 276 -16.24 -6.76 -0.59
C VAL A 276 -16.65 -8.22 -0.68
N ASP A 277 -15.67 -9.10 -0.80
CA ASP A 277 -15.93 -10.56 -0.86
C ASP A 277 -16.33 -11.15 0.49
N GLY A 278 -16.09 -10.43 1.58
CA GLY A 278 -16.49 -10.79 2.94
C GLY A 278 -17.68 -9.99 3.45
N GLY A 279 -17.75 -9.79 4.74
CA GLY A 279 -18.80 -9.02 5.38
C GLY A 279 -18.49 -7.52 5.50
N VAL A 280 -19.52 -6.70 5.40
CA VAL A 280 -19.44 -5.26 5.70
C VAL A 280 -20.19 -4.98 6.98
N ARG A 281 -19.55 -4.28 7.91
CA ARG A 281 -20.17 -3.81 9.14
C ARG A 281 -19.96 -2.30 9.29
N VAL A 282 -21.06 -1.59 9.45
CA VAL A 282 -21.03 -0.18 9.84
C VAL A 282 -21.63 -0.07 11.24
N PHE A 283 -20.88 0.48 12.16
CA PHE A 283 -21.32 0.71 13.53
C PHE A 283 -21.12 2.17 13.90
N VAL A 284 -22.21 2.86 14.18
CA VAL A 284 -22.22 4.24 14.69
C VAL A 284 -22.42 4.16 16.20
N ASN A 285 -21.34 4.38 16.96
CA ASN A 285 -21.38 4.41 18.42
C ASN A 285 -21.62 5.85 18.90
N ALA A 286 -22.90 6.27 18.85
CA ALA A 286 -23.28 7.60 19.28
C ALA A 286 -23.09 7.78 20.79
N ASP A 287 -22.57 8.94 21.19
CA ASP A 287 -22.58 9.37 22.59
C ASP A 287 -23.99 9.93 22.93
N ALA A 288 -24.58 9.48 24.02
CA ALA A 288 -25.91 9.90 24.48
C ALA A 288 -26.05 11.43 24.73
N SER A 289 -24.96 12.17 24.67
CA SER A 289 -24.93 13.63 24.90
C SER A 289 -25.10 14.47 23.64
N SER A 290 -25.21 13.89 22.43
CA SER A 290 -25.30 14.60 21.17
C SER A 290 -26.46 14.10 20.30
N ASP A 291 -27.33 15.00 19.89
CA ASP A 291 -28.54 14.69 19.09
C ASP A 291 -28.24 14.45 17.58
N ASP A 292 -27.01 14.71 17.09
CA ASP A 292 -26.70 14.71 15.65
C ASP A 292 -25.87 13.50 15.18
N GLN A 293 -25.74 12.47 16.00
CA GLN A 293 -24.92 11.28 15.68
C GLN A 293 -25.75 10.20 14.96
N ASN A 294 -26.01 10.39 13.68
CA ASN A 294 -26.84 9.51 12.88
C ASN A 294 -26.07 8.83 11.74
N TYR A 295 -26.56 7.68 11.30
CA TYR A 295 -26.19 7.12 10.00
C TYR A 295 -27.24 7.55 8.98
N THR A 296 -26.90 8.48 8.11
CA THR A 296 -27.83 9.08 7.14
C THR A 296 -27.43 8.68 5.72
N ILE A 297 -28.42 8.21 4.94
CA ILE A 297 -28.30 8.00 3.50
C ILE A 297 -29.24 8.99 2.81
N GLU A 298 -28.68 9.97 2.12
CA GLU A 298 -29.43 10.95 1.35
C GLU A 298 -29.06 10.84 -0.13
N VAL A 299 -30.07 10.71 -0.97
CA VAL A 299 -29.91 10.60 -2.44
C VAL A 299 -30.71 11.72 -3.09
N GLY A 300 -29.99 12.67 -3.69
CA GLY A 300 -30.59 13.83 -4.33
C GLY A 300 -31.00 13.60 -5.78
N ASN A 301 -31.82 14.50 -6.29
CA ASN A 301 -32.28 14.54 -7.68
C ASN A 301 -32.98 13.24 -8.15
N ASN A 302 -32.76 12.77 -9.36
CA ASN A 302 -33.45 11.63 -9.95
C ASN A 302 -32.73 10.29 -9.70
N ALA A 303 -32.06 10.12 -8.58
CA ALA A 303 -31.35 8.89 -8.25
C ALA A 303 -32.15 8.01 -7.26
N ASN A 304 -31.80 6.76 -7.15
CA ASN A 304 -32.47 5.74 -6.35
C ASN A 304 -31.54 5.14 -5.29
N VAL A 305 -32.14 4.61 -4.24
CA VAL A 305 -31.48 3.65 -3.33
C VAL A 305 -32.02 2.26 -3.66
N ASN A 306 -31.17 1.35 -4.12
CA ASN A 306 -31.53 -0.03 -4.39
C ASN A 306 -30.90 -0.93 -3.32
N ILE A 307 -31.71 -1.79 -2.68
CA ILE A 307 -31.27 -2.81 -1.74
C ILE A 307 -31.72 -4.16 -2.31
N GLN A 308 -30.76 -4.97 -2.71
CA GLN A 308 -31.03 -6.30 -3.30
C GLN A 308 -30.31 -7.37 -2.50
N VAL A 309 -31.04 -8.41 -2.10
CA VAL A 309 -30.49 -9.59 -1.43
C VAL A 309 -30.91 -10.83 -2.25
N ASN A 310 -29.93 -11.50 -2.87
CA ASN A 310 -30.21 -12.65 -3.75
C ASN A 310 -30.61 -13.90 -2.95
N LYS A 311 -29.97 -14.13 -1.80
CA LYS A 311 -30.28 -15.24 -0.89
C LYS A 311 -30.11 -14.75 0.55
N GLY A 312 -31.15 -14.83 1.35
CA GLY A 312 -31.14 -14.35 2.72
C GLY A 312 -32.24 -13.32 2.96
N ASP A 313 -32.17 -12.60 4.05
CA ASP A 313 -33.20 -11.71 4.55
C ASP A 313 -32.75 -10.26 4.61
N VAL A 314 -33.69 -9.34 4.49
CA VAL A 314 -33.52 -7.93 4.86
C VAL A 314 -34.23 -7.72 6.20
N ASN A 315 -33.49 -7.45 7.26
CA ASN A 315 -34.02 -7.22 8.59
C ASN A 315 -33.91 -5.73 8.95
N VAL A 316 -35.05 -5.10 9.26
CA VAL A 316 -35.12 -3.74 9.78
C VAL A 316 -35.70 -3.82 11.18
N VAL A 317 -34.88 -3.53 12.19
CA VAL A 317 -35.26 -3.69 13.60
C VAL A 317 -34.92 -2.42 14.37
N THR A 318 -35.84 -1.92 15.16
CA THR A 318 -35.62 -0.92 16.19
C THR A 318 -36.07 -1.50 17.54
N ASN A 319 -35.26 -1.31 18.57
CA ASN A 319 -35.58 -1.86 19.89
C ASN A 319 -36.54 -0.99 20.70
N GLU A 320 -36.41 0.33 20.60
CA GLU A 320 -37.18 1.30 21.43
C GLU A 320 -37.79 2.44 20.61
N GLY A 321 -37.54 2.51 19.33
CA GLY A 321 -38.03 3.58 18.46
C GLY A 321 -39.04 3.10 17.42
N ASP A 322 -39.37 3.97 16.49
CA ASP A 322 -40.32 3.70 15.41
C ASP A 322 -39.61 3.38 14.08
N VAL A 323 -40.27 2.62 13.22
CA VAL A 323 -39.95 2.50 11.82
C VAL A 323 -40.94 3.35 11.01
N ASN A 324 -40.48 4.48 10.47
CA ASN A 324 -41.29 5.40 9.71
C ASN A 324 -41.03 5.23 8.19
N MET A 325 -42.07 4.85 7.45
CA MET A 325 -42.04 4.78 5.99
C MET A 325 -43.01 5.80 5.38
N LYS A 326 -42.49 6.72 4.57
CA LYS A 326 -43.27 7.74 3.88
C LYS A 326 -42.92 7.74 2.39
N SER A 327 -43.94 7.64 1.55
CA SER A 327 -43.80 7.74 0.09
C SER A 327 -44.66 8.91 -0.44
N GLY A 328 -44.07 9.72 -1.32
CA GLY A 328 -44.78 10.79 -2.03
C GLY A 328 -45.72 10.30 -3.13
N ARG A 329 -45.59 9.04 -3.54
CA ARG A 329 -46.42 8.43 -4.60
C ARG A 329 -47.01 7.11 -4.15
N ASN A 330 -46.33 6.00 -4.37
CA ASN A 330 -46.82 4.67 -4.06
C ASN A 330 -45.87 3.94 -3.11
N LEU A 331 -46.41 3.18 -2.17
CA LEU A 331 -45.72 2.17 -1.40
C LEU A 331 -46.21 0.80 -1.90
N ASN A 332 -45.39 0.05 -2.61
CA ASN A 332 -45.70 -1.27 -3.14
C ASN A 332 -45.06 -2.33 -2.27
N ILE A 333 -45.86 -3.23 -1.71
CA ILE A 333 -45.36 -4.41 -0.97
C ILE A 333 -45.86 -5.64 -1.71
N GLN A 334 -44.96 -6.45 -2.21
CA GLN A 334 -45.27 -7.68 -2.94
C GLN A 334 -44.53 -8.88 -2.31
N THR A 335 -45.26 -9.97 -2.08
CA THR A 335 -44.71 -11.22 -1.57
C THR A 335 -45.35 -12.40 -2.27
N THR A 336 -44.57 -13.46 -2.52
CA THR A 336 -45.05 -14.66 -3.18
C THR A 336 -45.68 -15.67 -2.21
N GLN A 337 -45.38 -15.59 -0.92
CA GLN A 337 -45.85 -16.54 0.08
C GLN A 337 -46.87 -15.96 1.06
N GLY A 338 -46.48 -14.94 1.80
CA GLY A 338 -47.36 -14.36 2.82
C GLY A 338 -46.91 -13.00 3.32
N PHE A 339 -47.86 -12.19 3.66
CA PHE A 339 -47.69 -10.94 4.38
C PHE A 339 -48.32 -11.06 5.77
N ARG A 340 -47.53 -10.85 6.81
CA ARG A 340 -48.01 -10.91 8.20
C ARG A 340 -47.82 -9.56 8.87
N LEU A 341 -48.92 -9.03 9.42
CA LEU A 341 -48.94 -7.84 10.26
C LEU A 341 -49.41 -8.25 11.66
N GLN A 342 -48.62 -7.92 12.67
CA GLN A 342 -48.93 -8.15 14.08
C GLN A 342 -48.69 -6.88 14.87
N ALA A 343 -49.71 -6.36 15.46
CA ALA A 343 -49.67 -5.12 16.27
C ALA A 343 -50.79 -5.15 17.32
N GLN A 344 -50.69 -4.29 18.33
CA GLN A 344 -51.79 -4.05 19.26
C GLN A 344 -52.92 -3.29 18.55
N THR A 345 -52.60 -2.32 17.70
CA THR A 345 -53.55 -1.54 16.93
C THR A 345 -53.05 -1.43 15.48
N VAL A 346 -53.95 -1.54 14.54
CA VAL A 346 -53.73 -1.26 13.12
C VAL A 346 -54.74 -0.23 12.66
N ASP A 347 -54.27 0.97 12.35
CA ASP A 347 -55.11 2.06 11.82
C ASP A 347 -54.85 2.20 10.32
N ILE A 348 -55.88 2.10 9.51
CA ILE A 348 -55.84 2.26 8.07
C ILE A 348 -56.80 3.40 7.69
N ALA A 349 -56.27 4.53 7.29
CA ALA A 349 -57.06 5.66 6.83
C ALA A 349 -56.87 5.86 5.31
N VAL A 350 -57.94 5.71 4.54
CA VAL A 350 -57.94 5.82 3.07
C VAL A 350 -58.88 6.93 2.67
N SER A 351 -58.40 8.01 2.04
CA SER A 351 -59.22 9.10 1.55
C SER A 351 -59.92 8.81 0.21
N GLY A 352 -59.51 7.76 -0.47
CA GLY A 352 -60.11 7.31 -1.73
C GLY A 352 -60.73 5.91 -1.60
N GLN A 353 -60.39 5.03 -2.50
CA GLN A 353 -60.92 3.67 -2.55
C GLN A 353 -60.02 2.67 -1.81
N TRP A 354 -60.56 1.87 -0.92
CA TRP A 354 -59.98 0.65 -0.40
C TRP A 354 -60.48 -0.56 -1.18
N THR A 355 -59.62 -1.35 -1.75
CA THR A 355 -59.96 -2.57 -2.46
C THR A 355 -59.24 -3.77 -1.84
N GLU A 356 -59.98 -4.79 -1.44
CA GLU A 356 -59.47 -6.08 -0.99
C GLU A 356 -59.98 -7.16 -1.93
N THR A 357 -59.06 -7.90 -2.55
CA THR A 357 -59.40 -9.06 -3.41
C THR A 357 -58.78 -10.31 -2.80
N THR A 358 -59.61 -11.19 -2.31
CA THR A 358 -59.17 -12.44 -1.67
C THR A 358 -60.04 -13.60 -2.09
N LYS A 359 -59.48 -14.82 -2.15
CA LYS A 359 -60.25 -16.04 -2.40
C LYS A 359 -61.01 -16.44 -1.15
N ASN A 360 -60.42 -16.32 0.00
CA ASN A 360 -61.06 -16.65 1.30
C ASN A 360 -60.68 -15.56 2.31
N LYS A 361 -61.67 -15.03 2.99
CA LYS A 361 -61.49 -14.08 4.10
C LYS A 361 -62.08 -14.69 5.36
N THR A 362 -61.28 -14.73 6.43
CA THR A 362 -61.75 -15.14 7.77
C THR A 362 -61.45 -14.03 8.72
N GLU A 363 -62.50 -13.51 9.38
CA GLU A 363 -62.39 -12.54 10.46
C GLU A 363 -62.83 -13.17 11.77
N SER A 364 -62.00 -13.09 12.79
CA SER A 364 -62.34 -13.51 14.15
C SER A 364 -62.18 -12.32 15.06
N THR A 365 -63.28 -11.71 15.46
CA THR A 365 -63.33 -10.48 16.24
C THR A 365 -64.39 -10.56 17.30
N GLY A 366 -64.21 -9.86 18.44
CA GLY A 366 -65.22 -9.75 19.47
C GLY A 366 -66.38 -8.83 19.08
N THR A 367 -66.09 -7.80 18.27
CA THR A 367 -67.12 -6.85 17.78
C THR A 367 -66.67 -6.36 16.41
N HIS A 368 -67.56 -6.44 15.43
CA HIS A 368 -67.39 -5.86 14.11
C HIS A 368 -68.42 -4.76 13.91
N VAL A 369 -67.98 -3.50 13.71
CA VAL A 369 -68.85 -2.35 13.48
C VAL A 369 -68.56 -1.80 12.10
N MET A 370 -69.55 -1.79 11.22
CA MET A 370 -69.50 -1.13 9.93
C MET A 370 -70.47 0.08 9.92
N ASN A 371 -69.91 1.28 9.68
CA ASN A 371 -70.68 2.48 9.45
C ASN A 371 -70.55 2.86 7.99
N ALA A 372 -71.54 2.66 7.18
CA ALA A 372 -71.58 3.00 5.77
C ALA A 372 -72.89 3.61 5.38
N THR A 373 -72.88 4.55 4.44
CA THR A 373 -74.09 5.18 3.87
C THR A 373 -74.84 4.13 3.03
N GLU A 374 -74.11 3.24 2.37
CA GLU A 374 -74.64 2.18 1.55
C GLU A 374 -73.75 0.93 1.68
N GLN A 375 -74.33 -0.21 1.84
CA GLN A 375 -73.64 -1.47 1.95
C GLN A 375 -74.26 -2.49 0.98
N ASP A 376 -73.50 -2.88 -0.02
CA ASP A 376 -73.94 -3.87 -1.01
C ASP A 376 -73.22 -5.22 -0.76
N ILE A 377 -73.93 -6.28 -0.46
CA ILE A 377 -73.42 -7.61 -0.18
C ILE A 377 -73.99 -8.56 -1.23
N ASN A 378 -73.16 -8.98 -2.17
CA ASN A 378 -73.50 -9.92 -3.24
C ASN A 378 -72.80 -11.26 -3.05
N GLY A 379 -73.52 -12.36 -2.98
CA GLY A 379 -72.95 -13.69 -2.88
C GLY A 379 -74.00 -14.77 -3.17
N ASP A 380 -73.56 -15.96 -3.63
CA ASP A 380 -74.45 -17.10 -3.91
C ASP A 380 -75.16 -17.61 -2.65
N THR A 381 -74.55 -17.43 -1.50
CA THR A 381 -75.12 -17.81 -0.19
C THR A 381 -74.65 -16.77 0.85
N ILE A 382 -75.63 -16.10 1.54
CA ILE A 382 -75.40 -15.17 2.63
C ILE A 382 -76.02 -15.78 3.89
N ASN A 383 -75.20 -16.23 4.84
CA ASN A 383 -75.66 -16.71 6.17
C ASN A 383 -75.38 -15.63 7.21
N LEU A 384 -76.40 -15.01 7.74
CA LEU A 384 -76.39 -14.10 8.86
C LEU A 384 -76.92 -14.79 10.10
N ASN A 385 -76.03 -15.18 11.04
CA ASN A 385 -76.42 -15.75 12.34
C ASN A 385 -76.49 -14.67 13.42
#